data_565cd4846dadd3ace3af749c3f06b9a6
#
_entry.id   565cd4846dadd3ace3af749c3f06b9a6
#
_cell.length_a   1.000
_cell.length_b   1.000
_cell.length_c   1.000
_cell.angle_alpha   90.00
_cell.angle_beta   90.00
_cell.angle_gamma   90.00
#
_symmetry.space_group_name_H-M   'P 1'
#
loop_
_entity.id
_entity.type
_entity.pdbx_description
1 polymer ?
#
loop_
_entity_poly.entity_id
_entity_poly.type
_entity_poly.pdbx_seq_one_letter_code
_entity_poly.pdbx_strand_id
1 'polypeptide(L)'
;SSEDRKENIRRIAEVSKLFINCGIVTLNCFISPTIEIREIAKNIIGKKNFIEVYINATIKTCEQRDVKGLYKKARSGEITHFSGISAPFEAPKNPALEINTAKLSIDESTKKVLDYILPTIKMPSI
;
A
#
# COMPACT_ATOMS: atom_id res chain seq x y z
N SER A 1 -6.11 10.41 13.48
CA SER A 1 -7.33 10.87 12.78
C SER A 1 -7.26 10.57 11.27
N SER A 2 -8.33 10.82 10.54
CA SER A 2 -8.36 10.76 9.07
C SER A 2 -7.42 11.80 8.46
N GLU A 3 -7.44 13.01 8.99
CA GLU A 3 -6.61 14.13 8.52
C GLU A 3 -5.12 13.87 8.76
N ASP A 4 -4.74 13.33 9.92
CA ASP A 4 -3.34 12.97 10.20
C ASP A 4 -2.85 11.90 9.22
N ARG A 5 -3.72 10.96 8.88
CA ARG A 5 -3.40 9.89 7.92
C ARG A 5 -3.20 10.44 6.52
N LYS A 6 -4.06 11.36 6.09
CA LYS A 6 -3.97 12.07 4.82
C LYS A 6 -2.67 12.88 4.73
N GLU A 7 -2.34 13.65 5.77
CA GLU A 7 -1.13 14.45 5.84
C GLU A 7 0.12 13.56 5.86
N ASN A 8 0.09 12.43 6.56
CA ASN A 8 1.20 11.47 6.57
C ASN A 8 1.48 10.92 5.16
N ILE A 9 0.45 10.49 4.44
CA ILE A 9 0.60 10.00 3.06
C ILE A 9 1.09 11.11 2.13
N ARG A 10 0.62 12.34 2.29
CA ARG A 10 1.10 13.50 1.53
C ARG A 10 2.60 13.71 1.72
N ARG A 11 3.09 13.70 2.97
CA ARG A 11 4.53 13.85 3.30
C ARG A 11 5.36 12.72 2.69
N ILE A 12 4.90 11.48 2.80
CA ILE A 12 5.58 10.31 2.23
C ILE A 12 5.69 10.44 0.71
N ALA A 13 4.63 10.91 0.05
CA ALA A 13 4.63 11.11 -1.39
C ALA A 13 5.64 12.19 -1.83
N GLU A 14 5.75 13.30 -1.09
CA GLU A 14 6.75 14.34 -1.37
C GLU A 14 8.19 13.81 -1.22
N VAL A 15 8.46 13.06 -0.14
CA VAL A 15 9.77 12.44 0.08
C VAL A 15 10.09 11.43 -1.02
N SER A 16 9.11 10.58 -1.38
CA SER A 16 9.27 9.61 -2.47
C SER A 16 9.60 10.29 -3.80
N LYS A 17 8.95 11.42 -4.10
CA LYS A 17 9.23 12.21 -5.30
C LYS A 17 10.68 12.73 -5.33
N LEU A 18 11.21 13.17 -4.19
CA LEU A 18 12.61 13.59 -4.10
C LEU A 18 13.57 12.43 -4.40
N PHE A 19 13.33 11.25 -3.82
CA PHE A 19 14.15 10.06 -4.08
C PHE A 19 14.07 9.61 -5.54
N ILE A 20 12.89 9.63 -6.14
CA ILE A 20 12.69 9.29 -7.56
C ILE A 20 13.50 10.23 -8.46
N ASN A 21 13.53 11.53 -8.15
CA ASN A 21 14.35 12.50 -8.89
C ASN A 21 15.85 12.23 -8.77
N CYS A 22 16.28 11.51 -7.73
CA CYS A 22 17.65 11.03 -7.57
C CYS A 22 17.89 9.64 -8.18
N GLY A 23 16.93 9.07 -8.92
CA GLY A 23 17.05 7.75 -9.53
C GLY A 23 16.86 6.58 -8.55
N ILE A 24 16.24 6.82 -7.38
CA ILE A 24 16.04 5.81 -6.34
C ILE A 24 14.61 5.27 -6.43
N VAL A 25 14.47 3.94 -6.43
CA VAL A 25 13.17 3.26 -6.30
C VAL A 25 12.75 3.26 -4.83
N THR A 26 11.54 3.73 -4.54
CA THR A 26 10.98 3.72 -3.19
C THR A 26 9.87 2.69 -3.04
N LEU A 27 9.91 1.91 -1.98
CA LEU A 27 8.86 0.96 -1.59
C LEU A 27 8.12 1.51 -0.38
N ASN A 28 6.87 1.92 -0.58
CA ASN A 28 6.05 2.55 0.44
C ASN A 28 4.99 1.57 0.96
N CYS A 29 5.17 1.07 2.18
CA CYS A 29 4.27 0.11 2.83
C CYS A 29 3.42 0.80 3.89
N PHE A 30 2.32 1.43 3.47
CA PHE A 30 1.44 2.19 4.35
C PHE A 30 -0.02 1.80 4.18
N ILE A 31 -0.80 1.97 5.26
CA ILE A 31 -2.25 1.90 5.17
C ILE A 31 -2.73 3.19 4.53
N SER A 32 -3.21 3.08 3.29
CA SER A 32 -3.83 4.16 2.52
C SER A 32 -5.29 3.78 2.20
N PRO A 33 -6.20 3.98 3.16
CA PRO A 33 -7.49 3.29 3.16
C PRO A 33 -8.49 3.81 2.16
N THR A 34 -8.35 5.03 1.66
CA THR A 34 -9.32 5.64 0.75
C THR A 34 -8.72 5.91 -0.62
N ILE A 35 -9.58 5.93 -1.63
CA ILE A 35 -9.19 6.26 -3.01
C ILE A 35 -8.60 7.68 -3.06
N GLU A 36 -9.22 8.63 -2.34
CA GLU A 36 -8.75 10.02 -2.26
C GLU A 36 -7.29 10.12 -1.81
N ILE A 37 -6.93 9.43 -0.72
CA ILE A 37 -5.56 9.47 -0.17
C ILE A 37 -4.54 8.90 -1.17
N ARG A 38 -4.89 7.82 -1.88
CA ARG A 38 -4.02 7.22 -2.90
C ARG A 38 -3.86 8.12 -4.13
N GLU A 39 -4.94 8.79 -4.56
CA GLU A 39 -4.87 9.75 -5.67
C GLU A 39 -4.02 10.99 -5.30
N ILE A 40 -4.04 11.45 -4.05
CA ILE A 40 -3.11 12.52 -3.58
C ILE A 40 -1.66 12.08 -3.79
N ALA A 41 -1.30 10.89 -3.31
CA ALA A 41 0.06 10.37 -3.49
C ALA A 41 0.44 10.24 -4.96
N LYS A 42 -0.44 9.69 -5.79
CA LYS A 42 -0.25 9.52 -7.22
C LYS A 42 -0.07 10.84 -7.97
N ASN A 43 -0.80 11.89 -7.59
CA ASN A 43 -0.68 13.21 -8.19
C ASN A 43 0.64 13.90 -7.81
N ILE A 44 1.10 13.75 -6.57
CA ILE A 44 2.38 14.30 -6.09
C ILE A 44 3.56 13.61 -6.78
N ILE A 45 3.58 12.27 -6.78
CA ILE A 45 4.66 11.46 -7.37
C ILE A 45 4.67 11.56 -8.88
N GLY A 46 3.49 11.68 -9.48
CA GLY A 46 3.29 11.65 -10.93
C GLY A 46 2.95 10.24 -11.44
N LYS A 47 1.95 10.19 -12.32
CA LYS A 47 1.36 8.92 -12.82
C LYS A 47 2.36 7.95 -13.42
N LYS A 48 3.42 8.46 -14.08
CA LYS A 48 4.45 7.63 -14.74
C LYS A 48 5.36 6.90 -13.74
N ASN A 49 5.52 7.46 -12.55
CA ASN A 49 6.43 6.99 -11.52
C ASN A 49 5.69 6.30 -10.36
N PHE A 50 4.38 6.20 -10.42
CA PHE A 50 3.54 5.65 -9.37
C PHE A 50 2.99 4.28 -9.75
N ILE A 51 3.37 3.26 -9.00
CA ILE A 51 2.86 1.89 -9.15
C ILE A 51 2.05 1.55 -7.90
N GLU A 52 0.74 1.40 -8.07
CA GLU A 52 -0.16 0.97 -7.00
C GLU A 52 -0.23 -0.55 -6.94
N VAL A 53 0.27 -1.12 -5.85
CA VAL A 53 0.18 -2.55 -5.58
C VAL A 53 -0.86 -2.79 -4.50
N TYR A 54 -1.93 -3.48 -4.84
CA TYR A 54 -2.98 -3.85 -3.90
C TYR A 54 -2.68 -5.20 -3.25
N ILE A 55 -2.36 -5.17 -1.98
CA ILE A 55 -2.19 -6.38 -1.17
C ILE A 55 -3.57 -6.78 -0.64
N ASN A 56 -4.17 -7.76 -1.31
CA ASN A 56 -5.54 -8.21 -1.01
C ASN A 56 -5.54 -9.42 -0.08
N ALA A 57 -6.33 -9.31 0.99
CA ALA A 57 -6.72 -10.41 1.87
C ALA A 57 -8.06 -10.10 2.52
N THR A 58 -8.87 -11.12 2.80
CA THR A 58 -10.12 -10.91 3.54
C THR A 58 -9.83 -10.49 4.97
N ILE A 59 -10.76 -9.74 5.59
CA ILE A 59 -10.65 -9.37 7.01
C ILE A 59 -10.47 -10.62 7.88
N LYS A 60 -11.20 -11.70 7.58
CA LYS A 60 -11.05 -12.98 8.28
C LYS A 60 -9.62 -13.52 8.22
N THR A 61 -8.99 -13.46 7.05
CA THR A 61 -7.59 -13.86 6.89
C THR A 61 -6.64 -12.97 7.69
N CYS A 62 -6.88 -11.67 7.68
CA CYS A 62 -6.08 -10.71 8.44
C CYS A 62 -6.21 -10.93 9.95
N GLU A 63 -7.44 -11.17 10.43
CA GLU A 63 -7.72 -11.49 11.85
C GLU A 63 -7.06 -12.80 12.28
N GLN A 64 -7.04 -13.82 11.43
CA GLN A 64 -6.33 -15.09 11.71
C GLN A 64 -4.82 -14.91 11.83
N ARG A 65 -4.25 -14.01 11.06
CA ARG A 65 -2.82 -13.72 11.09
C ARG A 65 -2.41 -12.85 12.27
N ASP A 66 -3.17 -11.84 12.57
CA ASP A 66 -3.08 -10.82 13.64
C ASP A 66 -1.78 -10.79 14.48
N VAL A 67 -0.63 -10.79 13.80
CA VAL A 67 0.72 -10.96 14.39
C VAL A 67 0.99 -10.00 15.56
N LYS A 68 0.37 -8.81 15.50
CA LYS A 68 0.55 -7.76 16.52
C LYS A 68 -0.64 -7.65 17.49
N GLY A 69 -1.66 -8.49 17.36
CA GLY A 69 -2.88 -8.43 18.16
C GLY A 69 -3.74 -7.18 17.94
N LEU A 70 -3.52 -6.45 16.84
CA LEU A 70 -4.21 -5.20 16.57
C LEU A 70 -5.68 -5.40 16.18
N TYR A 71 -6.00 -6.48 15.45
CA TYR A 71 -7.37 -6.83 15.12
C TYR A 71 -8.16 -7.19 16.38
N LYS A 72 -7.57 -7.97 17.29
CA LYS A 72 -8.17 -8.30 18.59
C LYS A 72 -8.48 -7.05 19.39
N LYS A 73 -7.54 -6.10 19.46
CA LYS A 73 -7.72 -4.80 20.14
C LYS A 73 -8.78 -3.92 19.47
N ALA A 74 -8.86 -3.93 18.15
CA ALA A 74 -9.89 -3.20 17.43
C ALA A 74 -11.29 -3.80 17.69
N ARG A 75 -11.41 -5.13 17.77
CA ARG A 75 -12.67 -5.80 18.11
C ARG A 75 -13.11 -5.57 19.54
N SER A 76 -12.17 -5.46 20.49
CA SER A 76 -12.48 -5.13 21.90
C SER A 76 -12.79 -3.64 22.11
N GLY A 77 -12.64 -2.79 21.10
CA GLY A 77 -12.86 -1.35 21.21
C GLY A 77 -11.69 -0.55 21.80
N GLU A 78 -10.56 -1.21 22.11
CA GLU A 78 -9.36 -0.52 22.58
C GLU A 78 -8.75 0.40 21.49
N ILE A 79 -8.90 0.01 20.22
CA ILE A 79 -8.43 0.80 19.07
C ILE A 79 -9.65 1.26 18.29
N THR A 80 -9.83 2.57 18.21
CA THR A 80 -10.85 3.20 17.37
C THR A 80 -10.28 3.56 15.99
N HIS A 81 -11.14 3.76 15.01
CA HIS A 81 -10.75 4.14 13.63
C HIS A 81 -9.79 3.16 12.95
N PHE A 82 -9.97 1.86 13.22
CA PHE A 82 -9.17 0.79 12.61
C PHE A 82 -9.72 0.45 11.22
N SER A 83 -8.90 0.63 10.18
CA SER A 83 -9.29 0.40 8.77
C SER A 83 -9.76 -1.03 8.54
N GLY A 84 -10.94 -1.19 7.96
CA GLY A 84 -11.57 -2.49 7.70
C GLY A 84 -12.38 -3.06 8.87
N ILE A 85 -12.33 -2.48 10.07
CA ILE A 85 -13.14 -2.89 11.24
C ILE A 85 -14.08 -1.76 11.65
N SER A 86 -13.54 -0.65 12.16
CA SER A 86 -14.30 0.52 12.64
C SER A 86 -14.13 1.76 11.77
N ALA A 87 -13.32 1.67 10.72
CA ALA A 87 -13.16 2.69 9.69
C ALA A 87 -13.18 2.04 8.31
N PRO A 88 -13.62 2.75 7.26
CA PRO A 88 -13.72 2.19 5.91
C PRO A 88 -12.35 1.86 5.32
N PHE A 89 -12.33 0.85 4.44
CA PHE A 89 -11.25 0.58 3.50
C PHE A 89 -11.87 0.46 2.10
N GLU A 90 -11.43 1.32 1.21
CA GLU A 90 -11.87 1.34 -0.19
C GLU A 90 -10.85 0.60 -1.05
N ALA A 91 -11.21 -0.57 -1.56
CA ALA A 91 -10.33 -1.30 -2.49
C ALA A 91 -10.03 -0.44 -3.74
N PRO A 92 -8.79 -0.46 -4.25
CA PRO A 92 -8.48 0.20 -5.52
C PRO A 92 -9.33 -0.38 -6.64
N LYS A 93 -9.83 0.50 -7.53
CA LYS A 93 -10.65 0.05 -8.68
C LYS A 93 -9.79 -0.57 -9.78
N ASN A 94 -8.63 0.00 -10.04
CA ASN A 94 -7.70 -0.40 -11.10
C ASN A 94 -6.25 -0.31 -10.60
N PRO A 95 -5.83 -1.16 -9.65
CA PRO A 95 -4.44 -1.18 -9.22
C PRO A 95 -3.54 -1.66 -10.36
N ALA A 96 -2.29 -1.22 -10.39
CA ALA A 96 -1.31 -1.71 -11.35
C ALA A 96 -1.01 -3.21 -11.17
N LEU A 97 -1.08 -3.67 -9.92
CA LEU A 97 -0.91 -5.08 -9.56
C LEU A 97 -1.78 -5.41 -8.34
N GLU A 98 -2.43 -6.57 -8.38
CA GLU A 98 -3.13 -7.14 -7.23
C GLU A 98 -2.47 -8.43 -6.77
N ILE A 99 -2.16 -8.53 -5.48
CA ILE A 99 -1.57 -9.69 -4.83
C ILE A 99 -2.55 -10.27 -3.81
N ASN A 100 -3.12 -11.42 -4.11
CA ASN A 100 -3.98 -12.14 -3.17
C ASN A 100 -3.13 -12.97 -2.21
N THR A 101 -2.79 -12.39 -1.06
CA THR A 101 -1.93 -13.04 -0.06
C THR A 101 -2.62 -14.15 0.73
N ALA A 102 -3.93 -14.34 0.58
CA ALA A 102 -4.61 -15.52 1.14
C ALA A 102 -4.33 -16.79 0.33
N LYS A 103 -3.94 -16.66 -0.96
CA LYS A 103 -3.69 -17.75 -1.89
C LYS A 103 -2.22 -17.95 -2.24
N LEU A 104 -1.39 -16.95 -2.01
CA LEU A 104 0.03 -16.94 -2.37
C LEU A 104 0.90 -16.92 -1.13
N SER A 105 2.01 -17.63 -1.19
CA SER A 105 3.10 -17.52 -0.21
C SER A 105 3.79 -16.15 -0.30
N ILE A 106 4.65 -15.86 0.66
CA ILE A 106 5.47 -14.64 0.67
C ILE A 106 6.37 -14.60 -0.57
N ASP A 107 7.03 -15.71 -0.88
CA ASP A 107 7.96 -15.81 -2.03
C ASP A 107 7.25 -15.64 -3.37
N GLU A 108 6.10 -16.28 -3.56
CA GLU A 108 5.27 -16.11 -4.76
C GLU A 108 4.75 -14.67 -4.90
N SER A 109 4.34 -14.06 -3.79
CA SER A 109 3.89 -12.67 -3.76
C SER A 109 5.03 -11.72 -4.11
N THR A 110 6.21 -11.92 -3.53
CA THR A 110 7.43 -11.14 -3.79
C THR A 110 7.86 -11.28 -5.25
N LYS A 111 7.87 -12.51 -5.76
CA LYS A 111 8.22 -12.78 -7.17
C LYS A 111 7.28 -12.04 -8.13
N LYS A 112 5.98 -12.05 -7.89
CA LYS A 112 5.00 -11.31 -8.71
C LYS A 112 5.28 -9.80 -8.74
N VAL A 113 5.61 -9.22 -7.60
CA VAL A 113 5.96 -7.78 -7.54
C VAL A 113 7.24 -7.52 -8.31
N LEU A 114 8.29 -8.33 -8.12
CA LEU A 114 9.56 -8.18 -8.82
C LEU A 114 9.40 -8.34 -10.34
N ASP A 115 8.69 -9.37 -10.78
CA ASP A 115 8.45 -9.61 -12.22
C ASP A 115 7.73 -8.42 -12.88
N TYR A 116 6.87 -7.73 -12.13
CA TYR A 116 6.15 -6.55 -12.61
C TYR A 116 7.04 -5.30 -12.67
N ILE A 117 7.83 -5.03 -11.62
CA ILE A 117 8.58 -3.76 -11.52
C ILE A 117 9.93 -3.79 -12.21
N LEU A 118 10.63 -4.94 -12.24
CA LEU A 118 11.99 -5.05 -12.80
C LEU A 118 12.10 -4.56 -14.26
N PRO A 119 11.15 -4.85 -15.17
CA PRO A 119 11.22 -4.31 -16.53
C PRO A 119 11.16 -2.78 -16.59
N THR A 120 10.50 -2.14 -15.60
CA THR A 120 10.34 -0.69 -15.55
C THR A 120 11.56 0.04 -14.99
N ILE A 121 12.32 -0.62 -14.10
CA ILE A 121 13.47 -0.01 -13.40
C ILE A 121 14.83 -0.44 -13.94
N LYS A 122 14.89 -1.41 -14.86
CA LYS A 122 16.14 -1.79 -15.53
C LYS A 122 16.64 -0.64 -16.38
N MET A 123 17.91 -0.27 -16.17
CA MET A 123 18.60 0.62 -17.10
C MET A 123 18.66 -0.06 -18.48
N PRO A 124 18.49 0.70 -19.58
CA PRO A 124 18.79 0.17 -20.91
C PRO A 124 20.23 -0.34 -20.90
N SER A 125 20.44 -1.54 -21.45
CA SER A 125 21.79 -2.02 -21.68
C SER A 125 22.50 -1.03 -22.62
N ILE A 126 23.65 -0.50 -22.18
CA ILE A 126 24.51 0.35 -22.97
C ILE A 126 25.09 -0.50 -24.08
#